data_df8ffa6d52b9ffcadaf468f0493dc319
#
_entry.id   df8ffa6d52b9ffcadaf468f0493dc319
#
_cell.length_a   1.000
_cell.length_b   1.000
_cell.length_c   1.000
_cell.angle_alpha   90.00
_cell.angle_beta   90.00
_cell.angle_gamma   90.00
#
_symmetry.space_group_name_H-M   'P 1'
#
loop_
_entity.id
_entity.type
_entity.pdbx_description
1 polymer ?
#
loop_
_entity_poly.entity_id
_entity_poly.type
_entity_poly.pdbx_seq_one_letter_code
_entity_poly.pdbx_strand_id
1 'polypeptide(L)'
;PSDSLSGEVEYRFASLTQLWHNTNNASGQSLDDSSNKGFASVGFSHRGGDYHRVQEGGAMNNLQFFTERYQKIGRYLYSYGKVDFNLGRTKDRAFADQYRPYNSNPYQSGSAIAGSYDHQNFDITASVGTVGFSGWRFGMQLNYQLGDLSRLRDPRSRSQLLDYRLTPAVSYTMGNHTLGLSGYYDRRKEKMGPLVTVQSDATLTYYLLSGMENATGTIGGYSSFN
;
A
#
# COMPACT_ATOMS: atom_id res chain seq x y z
N PRO A 1 21.79 -25.09 3.21
CA PRO A 1 20.39 -24.62 3.34
C PRO A 1 20.14 -23.90 4.68
N SER A 2 20.97 -24.14 5.71
CA SER A 2 20.82 -23.46 7.01
C SER A 2 21.29 -21.99 7.02
N ASP A 3 22.25 -21.65 6.18
CA ASP A 3 22.86 -20.31 6.20
C ASP A 3 21.95 -19.21 5.64
N SER A 4 21.05 -19.53 4.70
CA SER A 4 20.10 -18.54 4.15
C SER A 4 19.00 -18.16 5.14
N LEU A 5 18.52 -19.11 5.94
CA LEU A 5 17.52 -18.87 6.97
C LEU A 5 18.09 -18.07 8.15
N SER A 6 19.35 -18.32 8.52
CA SER A 6 20.02 -17.56 9.58
C SER A 6 20.22 -16.09 9.17
N GLY A 7 20.61 -15.83 7.92
CA GLY A 7 20.78 -14.47 7.39
C GLY A 7 19.47 -13.67 7.33
N GLU A 8 18.34 -14.31 6.97
CA GLU A 8 17.03 -13.68 6.98
C GLU A 8 16.57 -13.31 8.40
N VAL A 9 16.74 -14.22 9.34
CA VAL A 9 16.37 -13.98 10.75
C VAL A 9 17.23 -12.85 11.33
N GLU A 10 18.53 -12.85 11.08
CA GLU A 10 19.43 -11.79 11.52
C GLU A 10 19.06 -10.44 10.92
N TYR A 11 18.74 -10.39 9.63
CA TYR A 11 18.30 -9.17 8.96
C TYR A 11 17.00 -8.62 9.58
N ARG A 12 16.00 -9.46 9.78
CA ARG A 12 14.71 -9.06 10.39
C ARG A 12 14.89 -8.61 11.83
N PHE A 13 15.73 -9.30 12.61
CA PHE A 13 16.01 -8.91 13.98
C PHE A 13 16.73 -7.56 14.06
N ALA A 14 17.71 -7.32 13.20
CA ALA A 14 18.40 -6.03 13.12
C ALA A 14 17.44 -4.88 12.79
N SER A 15 16.49 -5.08 11.87
CA SER A 15 15.49 -4.07 11.53
C SER A 15 14.55 -3.73 12.68
N LEU A 16 14.20 -4.71 13.53
CA LEU A 16 13.37 -4.50 14.71
C LEU A 16 14.08 -3.71 15.83
N THR A 17 15.40 -3.82 15.91
CA THR A 17 16.21 -3.14 16.95
C THR A 17 16.61 -1.71 16.55
N GLN A 18 16.47 -1.34 15.29
CA GLN A 18 16.81 -0.02 14.79
C GLN A 18 15.73 1.01 15.17
N LEU A 19 16.08 1.91 16.07
CA LEU A 19 15.14 2.87 16.64
C LEU A 19 14.55 3.82 15.58
N TRP A 20 15.40 4.39 14.74
CA TRP A 20 15.00 5.41 13.76
C TRP A 20 14.31 4.80 12.55
N HIS A 21 14.67 3.59 12.18
CA HIS A 21 14.00 2.85 11.11
C HIS A 21 12.50 2.64 11.40
N ASN A 22 12.15 2.40 12.65
CA ASN A 22 10.77 2.18 13.08
C ASN A 22 9.98 3.47 13.26
N THR A 23 10.60 4.62 13.00
CA THR A 23 9.94 5.93 12.97
C THR A 23 9.79 6.41 11.53
N ASN A 24 8.89 7.35 11.29
CA ASN A 24 8.79 8.02 9.99
C ASN A 24 9.79 9.20 9.88
N ASN A 25 10.84 9.20 10.69
CA ASN A 25 11.84 10.26 10.72
C ASN A 25 13.13 9.84 10.01
N ALA A 26 13.23 10.14 8.73
CA ALA A 26 14.37 9.78 7.91
C ALA A 26 15.68 10.49 8.29
N SER A 27 15.65 11.56 9.09
CA SER A 27 16.86 12.26 9.52
C SER A 27 17.74 11.42 10.45
N GLY A 28 17.16 10.44 11.12
CA GLY A 28 17.87 9.53 12.03
C GLY A 28 18.52 8.31 11.35
N GLN A 29 18.42 8.14 10.04
CA GLN A 29 18.97 6.95 9.34
C GLN A 29 20.47 6.75 9.57
N SER A 30 21.22 7.83 9.71
CA SER A 30 22.66 7.75 9.99
C SER A 30 23.00 7.30 11.42
N LEU A 31 22.02 7.20 12.31
CA LEU A 31 22.16 6.75 13.69
C LEU A 31 21.91 5.24 13.86
N ASP A 32 21.26 4.62 12.88
CA ASP A 32 20.85 3.21 12.96
C ASP A 32 21.89 2.22 12.43
N ASP A 33 23.09 2.62 12.07
CA ASP A 33 24.17 1.75 11.53
C ASP A 33 23.69 0.69 10.49
N SER A 34 22.74 1.08 9.65
CA SER A 34 22.08 0.20 8.68
C SER A 34 22.69 0.30 7.27
N SER A 35 23.98 0.55 7.19
CA SER A 35 24.64 0.74 5.90
C SER A 35 24.74 -0.53 5.07
N ASN A 36 24.37 -0.44 3.78
CA ASN A 36 24.60 -1.47 2.75
C ASN A 36 23.95 -2.82 3.01
N LYS A 37 22.77 -2.84 3.61
CA LYS A 37 21.97 -4.05 3.82
C LYS A 37 20.78 -4.06 2.86
N GLY A 38 20.40 -5.21 2.36
CA GLY A 38 19.25 -5.37 1.50
C GLY A 38 18.64 -6.76 1.59
N PHE A 39 17.37 -6.83 1.29
CA PHE A 39 16.57 -8.05 1.28
C PHE A 39 15.66 -8.06 0.06
N ALA A 40 15.45 -9.22 -0.52
CA ALA A 40 14.47 -9.43 -1.57
C ALA A 40 13.78 -10.77 -1.38
N SER A 41 12.49 -10.81 -1.61
CA SER A 41 11.70 -12.03 -1.54
C SER A 41 10.62 -12.08 -2.61
N VAL A 42 10.26 -13.29 -3.00
CA VAL A 42 9.09 -13.59 -3.82
C VAL A 42 8.22 -14.54 -3.03
N GLY A 43 6.96 -14.23 -2.92
CA GLY A 43 5.99 -15.02 -2.17
C GLY A 43 4.71 -15.28 -2.97
N PHE A 44 4.14 -16.45 -2.78
CA PHE A 44 2.80 -16.76 -3.22
C PHE A 44 1.94 -17.07 -2.00
N SER A 45 0.75 -16.49 -1.94
CA SER A 45 -0.21 -16.76 -0.88
C SER A 45 -1.57 -17.13 -1.46
N HIS A 46 -2.20 -18.11 -0.83
CA HIS A 46 -3.58 -18.49 -1.07
C HIS A 46 -4.37 -18.36 0.23
N ARG A 47 -5.52 -17.70 0.14
CA ARG A 47 -6.49 -17.62 1.23
C ARG A 47 -7.85 -18.02 0.68
N GLY A 48 -8.57 -18.89 1.37
CA GLY A 48 -9.92 -19.30 1.01
C GLY A 48 -10.63 -19.88 2.22
N GLY A 49 -11.94 -19.86 2.19
CA GLY A 49 -12.79 -20.39 3.25
C GLY A 49 -14.20 -19.82 3.21
N ASP A 50 -15.09 -20.45 3.94
CA ASP A 50 -16.51 -20.09 3.97
C ASP A 50 -16.80 -18.92 4.93
N TYR A 51 -15.88 -18.64 5.86
CA TYR A 51 -16.03 -17.53 6.81
C TYR A 51 -15.33 -16.29 6.27
N HIS A 52 -16.07 -15.50 5.50
CA HIS A 52 -15.60 -14.25 4.93
C HIS A 52 -16.74 -13.22 4.79
N ARG A 53 -16.41 -11.95 4.74
CA ARG A 53 -17.37 -10.92 4.38
C ARG A 53 -17.61 -10.95 2.86
N VAL A 54 -18.82 -10.62 2.45
CA VAL A 54 -19.20 -10.57 1.02
C VAL A 54 -18.26 -9.66 0.21
N GLN A 55 -17.77 -8.59 0.85
CA GLN A 55 -16.85 -7.62 0.26
C GLN A 55 -15.39 -8.10 0.20
N GLU A 56 -15.03 -9.15 0.93
CA GLU A 56 -13.66 -9.72 0.93
C GLU A 56 -13.49 -10.81 -0.13
N GLY A 57 -14.58 -11.49 -0.46
CA GLY A 57 -14.58 -12.63 -1.37
C GLY A 57 -14.18 -13.96 -0.71
N GLY A 58 -14.58 -15.08 -1.33
CA GLY A 58 -14.40 -16.42 -0.79
C GLY A 58 -13.00 -17.01 -0.97
N ALA A 59 -12.25 -16.54 -1.97
CA ALA A 59 -10.89 -17.00 -2.22
C ALA A 59 -10.03 -15.88 -2.82
N MET A 60 -8.76 -15.85 -2.42
CA MET A 60 -7.77 -14.90 -2.92
C MET A 60 -6.44 -15.60 -3.16
N ASN A 61 -5.88 -15.39 -4.35
CA ASN A 61 -4.51 -15.75 -4.71
C ASN A 61 -3.71 -14.47 -4.87
N ASN A 62 -2.50 -14.44 -4.34
CA ASN A 62 -1.63 -13.28 -4.43
C ASN A 62 -0.17 -13.69 -4.67
N LEU A 63 0.46 -13.08 -5.65
CA LEU A 63 1.89 -13.13 -5.91
C LEU A 63 2.48 -11.83 -5.42
N GLN A 64 3.48 -11.91 -4.56
CA GLN A 64 4.18 -10.77 -4.00
C GLN A 64 5.65 -10.78 -4.40
N PHE A 65 6.14 -9.66 -4.84
CA PHE A 65 7.55 -9.35 -4.95
C PHE A 65 7.89 -8.22 -3.99
N PHE A 66 8.82 -8.46 -3.10
CA PHE A 66 9.27 -7.50 -2.10
C PHE A 66 10.77 -7.32 -2.21
N THR A 67 11.23 -6.08 -2.16
CA THR A 67 12.66 -5.77 -2.01
C THR A 67 12.83 -4.49 -1.21
N GLU A 68 13.85 -4.47 -0.38
CA GLU A 68 14.29 -3.28 0.33
C GLU A 68 15.80 -3.21 0.43
N ARG A 69 16.32 -2.00 0.51
CA ARG A 69 17.75 -1.77 0.63
C ARG A 69 18.05 -0.50 1.39
N TYR A 70 18.99 -0.61 2.30
CA TYR A 70 19.70 0.50 2.94
C TYR A 70 21.03 0.70 2.25
N GLN A 71 21.38 1.94 1.95
CA GLN A 71 22.64 2.26 1.31
C GLN A 71 23.17 3.60 1.78
N LYS A 72 24.45 3.62 2.18
CA LYS A 72 25.19 4.85 2.36
C LYS A 72 25.66 5.36 1.00
N ILE A 73 25.32 6.60 0.68
CA ILE A 73 25.68 7.26 -0.59
C ILE A 73 26.76 8.29 -0.30
N GLY A 74 27.99 7.98 -0.73
CA GLY A 74 29.12 8.85 -0.48
C GLY A 74 29.43 9.03 1.00
N ARG A 75 29.83 10.25 1.39
CA ARG A 75 30.23 10.56 2.77
C ARG A 75 29.10 11.12 3.63
N TYR A 76 28.04 11.64 3.00
CA TYR A 76 27.10 12.54 3.67
C TYR A 76 25.66 12.05 3.69
N LEU A 77 25.31 11.05 2.89
CA LEU A 77 23.93 10.64 2.71
C LEU A 77 23.72 9.15 3.03
N TYR A 78 22.60 8.87 3.66
CA TYR A 78 22.04 7.57 3.83
C TYR A 78 20.72 7.49 3.09
N SER A 79 20.47 6.42 2.39
CA SER A 79 19.22 6.18 1.66
C SER A 79 18.61 4.86 2.05
N TYR A 80 17.30 4.81 1.95
CA TYR A 80 16.51 3.60 2.05
C TYR A 80 15.51 3.56 0.90
N GLY A 81 15.35 2.41 0.31
CA GLY A 81 14.35 2.14 -0.71
C GLY A 81 13.66 0.82 -0.44
N LYS A 82 12.33 0.82 -0.58
CA LYS A 82 11.48 -0.38 -0.48
C LYS A 82 10.52 -0.39 -1.67
N VAL A 83 10.35 -1.56 -2.27
CA VAL A 83 9.32 -1.81 -3.28
C VAL A 83 8.58 -3.08 -2.88
N ASP A 84 7.27 -2.98 -2.78
CA ASP A 84 6.37 -4.10 -2.57
C ASP A 84 5.36 -4.13 -3.72
N PHE A 85 5.46 -5.12 -4.56
CA PHE A 85 4.56 -5.34 -5.68
C PHE A 85 3.70 -6.57 -5.43
N ASN A 86 2.39 -6.38 -5.52
CA ASN A 86 1.41 -7.44 -5.34
C ASN A 86 0.53 -7.55 -6.59
N LEU A 87 0.38 -8.78 -7.06
CA LEU A 87 -0.53 -9.14 -8.15
C LEU A 87 -1.43 -10.26 -7.67
N GLY A 88 -2.74 -10.05 -7.69
CA GLY A 88 -3.63 -11.05 -7.16
C GLY A 88 -5.00 -11.08 -7.83
N ARG A 89 -5.72 -12.16 -7.53
CA ARG A 89 -7.10 -12.37 -7.93
C ARG A 89 -7.94 -12.80 -6.75
N THR A 90 -9.05 -12.08 -6.56
CA THR A 90 -10.09 -12.42 -5.58
C THR A 90 -11.30 -12.95 -6.27
N LYS A 91 -11.92 -14.03 -5.75
CA LYS A 91 -13.16 -14.64 -6.27
C LYS A 91 -14.32 -14.36 -5.32
N ASP A 92 -15.52 -14.39 -5.89
CA ASP A 92 -16.79 -14.31 -5.15
C ASP A 92 -16.94 -13.08 -4.25
N ARG A 93 -16.46 -11.93 -4.74
CA ARG A 93 -16.57 -10.64 -4.09
C ARG A 93 -17.75 -9.85 -4.67
N ALA A 94 -18.54 -9.20 -3.81
CA ALA A 94 -19.66 -8.35 -4.19
C ALA A 94 -19.70 -7.07 -3.35
N PHE A 95 -20.45 -6.05 -3.79
CA PHE A 95 -20.65 -4.76 -3.14
C PHE A 95 -19.37 -3.99 -2.79
N ALA A 96 -18.27 -4.23 -3.49
CA ALA A 96 -17.00 -3.58 -3.19
C ALA A 96 -16.15 -3.41 -4.45
N ASP A 97 -16.47 -2.42 -5.24
CA ASP A 97 -15.71 -2.06 -6.44
C ASP A 97 -14.60 -1.04 -6.14
N GLN A 98 -14.52 -0.54 -4.90
CA GLN A 98 -13.41 0.27 -4.44
C GLN A 98 -12.19 -0.59 -4.12
N TYR A 99 -11.02 0.00 -4.29
CA TYR A 99 -9.75 -0.62 -3.95
C TYR A 99 -9.65 -0.92 -2.44
N ARG A 100 -10.11 0.03 -1.61
CA ARG A 100 -10.11 -0.09 -0.14
C ARG A 100 -11.51 0.09 0.45
N PRO A 101 -12.36 -0.96 0.46
CA PRO A 101 -13.76 -0.84 0.88
C PRO A 101 -13.95 -0.51 2.36
N TYR A 102 -12.93 -0.74 3.21
CA TYR A 102 -13.02 -0.52 4.66
C TYR A 102 -12.30 0.73 5.16
N ASN A 103 -11.83 1.58 4.26
CA ASN A 103 -11.02 2.71 4.64
C ASN A 103 -11.86 3.97 4.72
N SER A 104 -12.26 4.39 5.89
CA SER A 104 -12.88 5.69 6.29
C SER A 104 -13.75 6.45 5.25
N ASN A 105 -13.91 5.93 4.04
CA ASN A 105 -14.80 6.47 3.03
C ASN A 105 -16.19 5.83 3.20
N PRO A 106 -17.22 6.59 3.60
CA PRO A 106 -18.56 6.06 3.77
C PRO A 106 -19.24 5.73 2.43
N TYR A 107 -18.71 6.25 1.33
CA TYR A 107 -19.28 6.03 0.00
C TYR A 107 -18.65 4.80 -0.63
N GLN A 108 -19.46 3.79 -0.88
CA GLN A 108 -19.05 2.56 -1.54
C GLN A 108 -19.97 2.30 -2.73
N SER A 109 -19.47 1.56 -3.68
CA SER A 109 -20.26 1.16 -4.84
C SER A 109 -19.91 -0.27 -5.23
N GLY A 110 -20.86 -0.94 -5.86
CA GLY A 110 -20.66 -2.30 -6.30
C GLY A 110 -21.94 -2.97 -6.79
N SER A 111 -21.76 -4.09 -7.46
CA SER A 111 -22.86 -4.97 -7.85
C SER A 111 -23.12 -6.01 -6.76
N ALA A 112 -24.38 -6.39 -6.57
CA ALA A 112 -24.79 -7.48 -5.71
C ALA A 112 -24.35 -8.86 -6.25
N ILE A 113 -24.06 -8.94 -7.54
CA ILE A 113 -23.64 -10.18 -8.18
C ILE A 113 -22.16 -10.41 -7.86
N ALA A 114 -21.86 -11.51 -7.19
CA ALA A 114 -20.50 -11.89 -6.89
C ALA A 114 -19.67 -12.09 -8.18
N GLY A 115 -18.45 -11.60 -8.17
CA GLY A 115 -17.55 -11.68 -9.31
C GLY A 115 -16.08 -11.81 -8.90
N SER A 116 -15.24 -12.10 -9.89
CA SER A 116 -13.80 -12.12 -9.72
C SER A 116 -13.21 -10.75 -9.99
N TYR A 117 -12.17 -10.41 -9.22
CA TYR A 117 -11.45 -9.15 -9.31
C TYR A 117 -9.96 -9.41 -9.43
N ASP A 118 -9.33 -8.77 -10.40
CA ASP A 118 -7.88 -8.68 -10.47
C ASP A 118 -7.42 -7.41 -9.76
N HIS A 119 -6.38 -7.52 -8.95
CA HIS A 119 -5.80 -6.39 -8.25
C HIS A 119 -4.28 -6.36 -8.44
N GLN A 120 -3.78 -5.15 -8.62
CA GLN A 120 -2.36 -4.85 -8.67
C GLN A 120 -2.08 -3.74 -7.67
N ASN A 121 -1.00 -3.88 -6.92
CA ASN A 121 -0.56 -2.89 -5.96
C ASN A 121 0.93 -2.69 -6.06
N PHE A 122 1.34 -1.43 -6.20
CA PHE A 122 2.72 -0.97 -6.07
C PHE A 122 2.81 -0.09 -4.83
N ASP A 123 3.65 -0.49 -3.90
CA ASP A 123 3.96 0.27 -2.71
C ASP A 123 5.46 0.57 -2.68
N ILE A 124 5.81 1.84 -2.79
CA ILE A 124 7.18 2.30 -2.88
C ILE A 124 7.45 3.22 -1.70
N THR A 125 8.52 2.94 -0.96
CA THR A 125 9.05 3.85 0.04
C THR A 125 10.46 4.23 -0.36
N ALA A 126 10.74 5.51 -0.42
CA ALA A 126 12.08 6.03 -0.64
C ALA A 126 12.38 7.06 0.45
N SER A 127 13.54 6.98 1.08
CA SER A 127 13.97 7.99 2.03
C SER A 127 15.45 8.29 1.91
N VAL A 128 15.80 9.50 2.30
CA VAL A 128 17.17 9.98 2.36
C VAL A 128 17.37 10.75 3.65
N GLY A 129 18.50 10.52 4.30
CA GLY A 129 18.92 11.23 5.49
C GLY A 129 20.38 11.67 5.41
N THR A 130 20.73 12.76 6.04
CA THR A 130 22.09 13.26 6.10
C THR A 130 22.87 12.70 7.29
N VAL A 131 24.19 12.72 7.21
CA VAL A 131 25.04 12.62 8.41
C VAL A 131 24.87 13.86 9.28
N GLY A 132 25.33 13.78 10.53
CA GLY A 132 25.31 14.92 11.45
C GLY A 132 26.19 16.06 10.96
N PHE A 133 25.64 17.26 10.93
CA PHE A 133 26.34 18.52 10.68
C PHE A 133 26.10 19.46 11.85
N SER A 134 27.11 19.68 12.65
CA SER A 134 27.00 20.47 13.92
C SER A 134 25.83 20.00 14.81
N GLY A 135 25.62 18.70 14.92
CA GLY A 135 24.50 18.09 15.67
C GLY A 135 23.19 17.98 14.90
N TRP A 136 23.01 18.70 13.82
CA TRP A 136 21.80 18.66 12.99
C TRP A 136 21.85 17.56 11.94
N ARG A 137 20.70 16.92 11.69
CA ARG A 137 20.49 15.99 10.59
C ARG A 137 19.16 16.31 9.92
N PHE A 138 19.13 16.17 8.63
CA PHE A 138 17.93 16.40 7.81
C PHE A 138 17.56 15.11 7.08
N GLY A 139 16.29 14.92 6.85
CA GLY A 139 15.80 13.76 6.14
C GLY A 139 14.51 14.05 5.42
N MET A 140 14.21 13.20 4.44
CA MET A 140 12.95 13.22 3.69
C MET A 140 12.56 11.79 3.36
N GLN A 141 11.28 11.47 3.51
CA GLN A 141 10.70 10.20 3.12
C GLN A 141 9.53 10.43 2.18
N LEU A 142 9.47 9.65 1.14
CA LEU A 142 8.34 9.53 0.23
C LEU A 142 7.76 8.12 0.36
N ASN A 143 6.48 8.04 0.70
CA ASN A 143 5.69 6.82 0.55
C ASN A 143 4.75 7.04 -0.64
N TYR A 144 4.72 6.09 -1.56
CA TYR A 144 3.95 6.18 -2.79
C TYR A 144 3.26 4.85 -3.07
N GLN A 145 1.94 4.87 -3.19
CA GLN A 145 1.16 3.70 -3.47
C GLN A 145 0.30 3.90 -4.72
N LEU A 146 0.38 2.94 -5.62
CA LEU A 146 -0.52 2.79 -6.76
C LEU A 146 -1.29 1.50 -6.62
N GLY A 147 -2.62 1.58 -6.79
CA GLY A 147 -3.49 0.43 -6.82
C GLY A 147 -4.37 0.41 -8.06
N ASP A 148 -4.57 -0.75 -8.63
CA ASP A 148 -5.55 -0.99 -9.70
C ASP A 148 -6.40 -2.20 -9.32
N LEU A 149 -7.71 -2.05 -9.40
CA LEU A 149 -8.69 -3.09 -9.13
C LEU A 149 -9.64 -3.18 -10.31
N SER A 150 -9.73 -4.33 -10.94
CA SER A 150 -10.56 -4.55 -12.11
C SER A 150 -11.50 -5.72 -11.89
N ARG A 151 -12.78 -5.49 -12.08
CA ARG A 151 -13.81 -6.53 -12.01
C ARG A 151 -13.93 -7.24 -13.37
N LEU A 152 -13.92 -8.56 -13.35
CA LEU A 152 -13.96 -9.38 -14.56
C LEU A 152 -15.38 -9.77 -15.01
N ARG A 153 -16.39 -9.54 -14.16
CA ARG A 153 -17.81 -9.84 -14.46
C ARG A 153 -18.61 -8.54 -14.61
N ASP A 154 -19.58 -8.56 -15.53
CA ASP A 154 -20.47 -7.42 -15.74
C ASP A 154 -21.34 -7.11 -14.49
N PRO A 155 -21.56 -5.83 -14.18
CA PRO A 155 -20.93 -4.65 -14.77
C PRO A 155 -19.45 -4.57 -14.40
N ARG A 156 -18.56 -4.34 -15.38
CA ARG A 156 -17.11 -4.28 -15.17
C ARG A 156 -16.73 -2.91 -14.68
N SER A 157 -16.20 -2.87 -13.49
CA SER A 157 -15.66 -1.67 -12.86
C SER A 157 -14.13 -1.72 -12.86
N ARG A 158 -13.51 -0.55 -12.85
CA ARG A 158 -12.08 -0.40 -12.62
C ARG A 158 -11.85 0.74 -11.66
N SER A 159 -11.19 0.46 -10.55
CA SER A 159 -10.82 1.45 -9.55
C SER A 159 -9.31 1.63 -9.52
N GLN A 160 -8.85 2.88 -9.51
CA GLN A 160 -7.45 3.26 -9.46
C GLN A 160 -7.20 4.08 -8.21
N LEU A 161 -6.22 3.64 -7.43
CA LEU A 161 -5.77 4.30 -6.21
C LEU A 161 -4.43 4.98 -6.45
N LEU A 162 -4.32 6.22 -6.03
CA LEU A 162 -3.09 6.96 -5.85
C LEU A 162 -3.04 7.48 -4.42
N ASP A 163 -2.03 7.08 -3.67
CA ASP A 163 -1.79 7.54 -2.32
C ASP A 163 -0.31 7.92 -2.21
N TYR A 164 -0.01 9.14 -1.82
CA TYR A 164 1.37 9.52 -1.55
C TYR A 164 1.49 10.38 -0.30
N ARG A 165 2.55 10.12 0.44
CA ARG A 165 2.92 10.86 1.65
C ARG A 165 4.35 11.33 1.54
N LEU A 166 4.57 12.63 1.73
CA LEU A 166 5.87 13.25 1.84
C LEU A 166 6.13 13.63 3.28
N THR A 167 7.25 13.19 3.85
CA THR A 167 7.58 13.38 5.25
C THR A 167 8.98 14.02 5.37
N PRO A 168 9.09 15.36 5.38
CA PRO A 168 10.31 16.04 5.79
C PRO A 168 10.58 15.81 7.28
N ALA A 169 11.85 15.71 7.64
CA ALA A 169 12.27 15.40 8.97
C ALA A 169 13.58 16.10 9.33
N VAL A 170 13.72 16.40 10.61
CA VAL A 170 14.93 16.98 11.18
C VAL A 170 15.22 16.33 12.53
N SER A 171 16.49 16.17 12.86
CA SER A 171 16.90 15.77 14.20
C SER A 171 18.12 16.57 14.66
N TYR A 172 18.23 16.73 15.97
CA TYR A 172 19.34 17.40 16.61
C TYR A 172 19.87 16.56 17.76
N THR A 173 21.19 16.38 17.78
CA THR A 173 21.89 15.62 18.82
C THR A 173 22.68 16.58 19.72
N MET A 174 22.44 16.50 21.03
CA MET A 174 23.13 17.23 22.07
C MET A 174 23.67 16.24 23.12
N GLY A 175 24.97 16.01 23.12
CA GLY A 175 25.57 14.98 23.96
C GLY A 175 25.01 13.59 23.65
N ASN A 176 24.44 12.93 24.66
CA ASN A 176 23.85 11.60 24.53
C ASN A 176 22.35 11.62 24.17
N HIS A 177 21.78 12.80 23.94
CA HIS A 177 20.35 12.93 23.63
C HIS A 177 20.16 13.37 22.19
N THR A 178 19.21 12.72 21.51
CA THR A 178 18.79 13.10 20.16
C THR A 178 17.29 13.34 20.16
N LEU A 179 16.90 14.53 19.70
CA LEU A 179 15.50 14.90 19.49
C LEU A 179 15.23 14.94 18.00
N GLY A 180 14.09 14.40 17.58
CA GLY A 180 13.65 14.40 16.18
C GLY A 180 12.26 14.97 16.04
N LEU A 181 12.05 15.72 14.96
CA LEU A 181 10.76 16.23 14.54
C LEU A 181 10.53 15.87 13.08
N SER A 182 9.32 15.43 12.76
CA SER A 182 8.88 15.21 11.39
C SER A 182 7.46 15.74 11.19
N GLY A 183 7.20 16.27 10.01
CA GLY A 183 5.85 16.61 9.56
C GLY A 183 5.52 15.81 8.31
N TYR A 184 4.26 15.68 7.97
CA TYR A 184 3.90 14.98 6.74
C TYR A 184 2.81 15.73 5.97
N TYR A 185 2.87 15.56 4.66
CA TYR A 185 1.80 15.90 3.73
C TYR A 185 1.31 14.62 3.07
N ASP A 186 0.01 14.37 3.17
CA ASP A 186 -0.65 13.16 2.66
C ASP A 186 -1.70 13.54 1.63
N ARG A 187 -1.70 12.88 0.48
CA ARG A 187 -2.74 13.02 -0.52
C ARG A 187 -3.15 11.64 -1.04
N ARG A 188 -4.45 11.39 -0.90
CA ARG A 188 -5.09 10.17 -1.40
C ARG A 188 -6.12 10.53 -2.46
N LYS A 189 -6.09 9.80 -3.56
CA LYS A 189 -7.10 9.87 -4.61
C LYS A 189 -7.46 8.45 -5.05
N GLU A 190 -8.72 8.13 -4.98
CA GLU A 190 -9.27 6.94 -5.58
C GLU A 190 -10.24 7.35 -6.68
N LYS A 191 -10.05 6.82 -7.88
CA LYS A 191 -10.89 7.11 -9.05
C LYS A 191 -11.48 5.81 -9.55
N MET A 192 -12.81 5.77 -9.62
CA MET A 192 -13.53 4.71 -10.30
C MET A 192 -13.77 5.12 -11.76
N GLY A 193 -13.37 4.26 -12.68
CA GLY A 193 -13.62 4.44 -14.11
C GLY A 193 -15.08 4.19 -14.48
N PRO A 194 -15.45 4.41 -15.74
CA PRO A 194 -16.79 4.12 -16.23
C PRO A 194 -17.07 2.61 -16.11
N LEU A 195 -18.31 2.28 -15.78
CA LEU A 195 -18.79 0.90 -15.79
C LEU A 195 -19.01 0.46 -17.23
N VAL A 196 -18.50 -0.73 -17.55
CA VAL A 196 -18.62 -1.31 -18.88
C VAL A 196 -19.42 -2.60 -18.79
N THR A 197 -20.42 -2.77 -19.64
CA THR A 197 -21.16 -4.00 -19.83
C THR A 197 -20.82 -4.60 -21.19
N VAL A 198 -20.46 -5.88 -21.21
CA VAL A 198 -20.15 -6.60 -22.45
C VAL A 198 -21.40 -7.33 -22.99
N GLN A 199 -22.27 -7.76 -22.08
CA GLN A 199 -23.55 -8.41 -22.45
C GLN A 199 -24.62 -7.36 -22.64
N SER A 200 -25.11 -7.19 -23.87
CA SER A 200 -26.10 -6.17 -24.25
C SER A 200 -27.48 -6.33 -23.61
N ASP A 201 -27.83 -7.52 -23.13
CA ASP A 201 -29.18 -7.86 -22.64
C ASP A 201 -29.29 -7.92 -21.12
N ALA A 202 -28.22 -7.62 -20.40
CA ALA A 202 -28.22 -7.71 -18.94
C ALA A 202 -28.75 -6.40 -18.30
N THR A 203 -29.94 -6.47 -17.74
CA THR A 203 -30.44 -5.49 -16.77
C THR A 203 -29.65 -5.65 -15.47
N LEU A 204 -28.53 -4.96 -15.34
CA LEU A 204 -27.65 -5.07 -14.19
C LEU A 204 -27.89 -3.92 -13.24
N THR A 205 -28.22 -4.23 -11.99
CA THR A 205 -28.35 -3.23 -10.93
C THR A 205 -26.98 -2.98 -10.31
N TYR A 206 -26.64 -1.68 -10.22
CA TYR A 206 -25.44 -1.21 -9.55
C TYR A 206 -25.82 -0.35 -8.35
N TYR A 207 -25.21 -0.59 -7.22
CA TYR A 207 -25.54 0.03 -5.96
C TYR A 207 -24.51 1.09 -5.58
N LEU A 208 -25.01 2.24 -5.16
CA LEU A 208 -24.25 3.28 -4.47
C LEU A 208 -24.65 3.23 -3.00
N LEU A 209 -23.68 3.01 -2.14
CA LEU A 209 -23.87 2.94 -0.70
C LEU A 209 -23.31 4.24 -0.09
N SER A 210 -24.14 4.99 0.59
CA SER A 210 -23.76 6.21 1.30
C SER A 210 -24.04 6.05 2.79
N GLY A 211 -23.08 5.49 3.53
CA GLY A 211 -23.26 5.15 4.92
C GLY A 211 -23.91 3.77 5.14
N MET A 212 -24.21 3.44 6.39
CA MET A 212 -24.59 2.07 6.79
C MET A 212 -25.99 1.64 6.35
N GLU A 213 -26.90 2.56 6.05
CA GLU A 213 -28.32 2.27 5.80
C GLU A 213 -28.85 2.79 4.45
N ASN A 214 -28.08 3.61 3.74
CA ASN A 214 -28.54 4.20 2.49
C ASN A 214 -27.91 3.50 1.29
N ALA A 215 -28.73 2.75 0.56
CA ALA A 215 -28.34 2.16 -0.71
C ALA A 215 -29.24 2.68 -1.83
N THR A 216 -28.66 3.22 -2.88
CA THR A 216 -29.36 3.58 -4.12
C THR A 216 -28.95 2.63 -5.22
N GLY A 217 -29.92 1.94 -5.81
CA GLY A 217 -29.71 1.09 -6.98
C GLY A 217 -29.92 1.87 -8.26
N THR A 218 -29.05 1.71 -9.24
CA THR A 218 -29.22 2.24 -10.59
C THR A 218 -29.20 1.10 -11.60
N ILE A 219 -30.08 1.16 -12.60
CA ILE A 219 -30.20 0.16 -13.65
C ILE A 219 -29.79 0.81 -14.97
N GLY A 220 -28.73 0.34 -15.60
CA GLY A 220 -28.22 0.85 -16.87
C GLY A 220 -27.63 2.28 -16.79
N GLY A 221 -27.14 2.81 -17.91
CA GLY A 221 -26.75 4.23 -18.03
C GLY A 221 -25.65 4.71 -17.11
N TYR A 222 -24.63 3.88 -16.83
CA TYR A 222 -23.59 4.18 -15.88
C TYR A 222 -22.65 5.27 -16.39
N SER A 223 -22.48 6.32 -15.59
CA SER A 223 -21.45 7.34 -15.76
C SER A 223 -20.25 7.07 -14.87
N SER A 224 -19.11 7.68 -15.16
CA SER A 224 -17.94 7.62 -14.29
C SER A 224 -18.21 8.35 -12.97
N PHE A 225 -17.77 7.76 -11.86
CA PHE A 225 -17.78 8.40 -10.54
C PHE A 225 -16.37 8.91 -10.23
N ASN A 226 -16.27 10.17 -9.84
CA ASN A 226 -15.01 10.81 -9.45
C ASN A 226 -14.98 11.09 -7.94
#